data_fa5b8258a5e56082cc3b75706a920a19
#
_entry.id   fa5b8258a5e56082cc3b75706a920a19
#
_cell.length_a   1.000
_cell.length_b   1.000
_cell.length_c   1.000
_cell.angle_alpha   90.00
_cell.angle_beta   90.00
_cell.angle_gamma   90.00
#
_symmetry.space_group_name_H-M   'P 1'
#
loop_
_entity.id
_entity.type
_entity.pdbx_description
1 polymer ?
#
loop_
_entity_poly.entity_id
_entity_poly.type
_entity_poly.pdbx_seq_one_letter_code
_entity_poly.pdbx_strand_id
1 'polypeptide(L)'
;MNDKLKALVSSSLLLGILLLTAGCSSLQIVHAADGATPQARMQQDLVTAIGQRKSSIQLKFVGSKNATLKQEIKDVLEAAIRSDDYLHYIVKTYKYKAAIKGNSATIDFSFTYWESLAQTAEVRRQVASIIKRIVTPGMNDHQKVKTVHDWVVANLAYDTRLVSHSAFDGLIDGSTVCQGYALLTYEMMKQAGVPVRIAEGTSRGRAHTWNLVRIDGKWYHLDTTWNDPVPDAVGKVQYGYYNLTDAQIRVDHKWSASDGYPAASTDYGQVVSDLAKKGGSKAGFYRQLHGLMGYAYLEDEYTASNVSELTEQIRAAADNGESALVVRYTKGATVTSDLKKAFNAQSGASRISYTLEDYTRTPANDKLLRITLHR
;
A
#
# COMPACT_ATOMS: atom_id res chain seq x y z
N MET A 1 50.60 45.61 -25.92
CA MET A 1 51.71 44.85 -25.33
C MET A 1 51.22 43.46 -25.02
N ASN A 2 51.56 42.58 -25.88
CA ASN A 2 51.84 41.14 -25.76
C ASN A 2 50.67 40.26 -25.27
N ASP A 3 50.11 39.45 -26.09
CA ASP A 3 50.58 38.31 -26.92
C ASP A 3 50.50 36.98 -26.23
N LYS A 4 49.85 36.07 -26.99
CA LYS A 4 50.05 34.62 -27.08
C LYS A 4 49.13 33.77 -26.20
N LEU A 5 48.49 32.71 -26.63
CA LEU A 5 48.70 31.87 -27.82
C LEU A 5 47.43 31.01 -28.07
N LYS A 6 47.17 30.75 -29.32
CA LYS A 6 46.19 29.85 -29.92
C LYS A 6 46.37 28.38 -29.48
N ALA A 7 45.28 27.63 -29.42
CA ALA A 7 45.24 26.28 -29.96
C ALA A 7 43.81 25.96 -30.43
N LEU A 8 43.64 25.86 -31.73
CA LEU A 8 42.55 25.20 -32.44
C LEU A 8 42.67 23.67 -32.22
N VAL A 9 41.57 23.02 -31.93
CA VAL A 9 41.35 21.65 -32.39
C VAL A 9 39.94 21.56 -32.94
N SER A 10 39.85 21.40 -34.22
CA SER A 10 38.68 21.01 -34.99
C SER A 10 38.35 19.52 -34.70
N SER A 11 37.11 19.21 -34.49
CA SER A 11 36.63 17.84 -34.63
C SER A 11 35.26 17.82 -35.30
N SER A 12 35.27 17.17 -36.40
CA SER A 12 34.26 16.94 -37.42
C SER A 12 32.96 16.39 -36.90
N LEU A 13 31.88 17.00 -37.35
CA LEU A 13 30.52 16.47 -37.31
C LEU A 13 30.45 15.24 -38.21
N LEU A 14 30.32 14.05 -37.66
CA LEU A 14 29.93 12.83 -38.38
C LEU A 14 28.45 12.59 -38.11
N LEU A 15 27.62 12.96 -39.08
CA LEU A 15 26.21 12.69 -39.18
C LEU A 15 26.06 11.20 -39.53
N GLY A 16 25.84 10.33 -38.53
CA GLY A 16 25.52 8.93 -38.73
C GLY A 16 24.02 8.77 -38.90
N ILE A 17 23.57 8.61 -40.15
CA ILE A 17 22.23 8.14 -40.48
C ILE A 17 22.12 6.67 -40.06
N LEU A 18 21.41 6.38 -38.97
CA LEU A 18 21.12 5.00 -38.59
C LEU A 18 19.84 4.55 -39.30
N LEU A 19 20.03 3.78 -40.38
CA LEU A 19 18.95 3.02 -41.05
C LEU A 19 18.44 1.97 -40.06
N LEU A 20 17.21 2.13 -39.62
CA LEU A 20 16.44 1.10 -38.90
C LEU A 20 16.07 -0.01 -39.87
N THR A 21 16.90 -1.05 -39.95
CA THR A 21 16.48 -2.34 -40.49
C THR A 21 15.72 -3.08 -39.39
N ALA A 22 14.45 -3.35 -39.62
CA ALA A 22 13.63 -4.25 -38.81
C ALA A 22 14.21 -5.68 -38.93
N GLY A 23 15.19 -5.98 -38.09
CA GLY A 23 15.71 -7.32 -37.85
C GLY A 23 15.01 -7.91 -36.65
N CYS A 24 14.38 -9.06 -36.85
CA CYS A 24 13.86 -9.92 -35.80
C CYS A 24 15.03 -10.35 -34.90
N SER A 25 15.36 -9.55 -33.88
CA SER A 25 16.42 -9.88 -32.93
C SER A 25 15.83 -10.86 -31.92
N SER A 26 16.23 -12.13 -32.01
CA SER A 26 16.16 -13.05 -30.88
C SER A 26 16.86 -12.38 -29.70
N LEU A 27 16.08 -11.94 -28.70
CA LEU A 27 16.64 -11.43 -27.44
C LEU A 27 17.52 -12.52 -26.84
N GLN A 28 18.83 -12.28 -26.84
CA GLN A 28 19.77 -13.09 -26.08
C GLN A 28 19.39 -12.93 -24.59
N ILE A 29 19.02 -14.03 -23.97
CA ILE A 29 18.89 -14.14 -22.53
C ILE A 29 20.29 -13.79 -21.97
N VAL A 30 20.39 -12.72 -21.22
CA VAL A 30 21.61 -12.38 -20.46
C VAL A 30 21.76 -13.50 -19.43
N HIS A 31 22.68 -14.42 -19.69
CA HIS A 31 22.97 -15.53 -18.79
C HIS A 31 23.51 -14.94 -17.46
N ALA A 32 23.08 -15.54 -16.34
CA ALA A 32 23.68 -15.25 -15.02
C ALA A 32 25.21 -15.36 -15.10
N ALA A 33 25.90 -14.50 -14.35
CA ALA A 33 27.37 -14.44 -14.33
C ALA A 33 28.01 -15.84 -14.21
N ASP A 34 29.14 -16.04 -14.90
CA ASP A 34 29.94 -17.26 -14.78
C ASP A 34 30.15 -17.60 -13.30
N GLY A 35 29.65 -18.79 -12.86
CA GLY A 35 29.70 -19.24 -11.47
C GLY A 35 28.34 -19.32 -10.76
N ALA A 36 27.23 -18.87 -11.35
CA ALA A 36 25.89 -18.97 -10.72
C ALA A 36 25.46 -20.43 -10.58
N THR A 37 24.82 -20.75 -9.42
CA THR A 37 24.26 -22.08 -9.17
C THR A 37 23.10 -22.40 -10.14
N PRO A 38 22.76 -23.66 -10.39
CA PRO A 38 21.59 -24.02 -11.20
C PRO A 38 20.29 -23.40 -10.69
N GLN A 39 20.12 -23.28 -9.35
CA GLN A 39 18.98 -22.65 -8.69
C GLN A 39 18.92 -21.15 -9.05
N ALA A 40 20.03 -20.42 -8.92
CA ALA A 40 20.09 -19.00 -9.24
C ALA A 40 19.80 -18.71 -10.73
N ARG A 41 20.31 -19.57 -11.64
CA ARG A 41 20.03 -19.45 -13.08
C ARG A 41 18.54 -19.66 -13.38
N MET A 42 17.94 -20.73 -12.87
CA MET A 42 16.52 -21.00 -13.06
C MET A 42 15.65 -19.90 -12.47
N GLN A 43 16.02 -19.37 -11.29
CA GLN A 43 15.31 -18.22 -10.68
C GLN A 43 15.37 -16.99 -11.59
N GLN A 44 16.55 -16.65 -12.13
CA GLN A 44 16.71 -15.50 -13.02
C GLN A 44 15.91 -15.65 -14.33
N ASP A 45 15.92 -16.85 -14.91
CA ASP A 45 15.14 -17.15 -16.13
C ASP A 45 13.62 -17.00 -15.86
N LEU A 46 13.14 -17.49 -14.71
CA LEU A 46 11.75 -17.34 -14.29
C LEU A 46 11.38 -15.88 -14.04
N VAL A 47 12.21 -15.11 -13.31
CA VAL A 47 12.00 -13.67 -13.08
C VAL A 47 11.90 -12.92 -14.40
N THR A 48 12.80 -13.24 -15.34
CA THR A 48 12.79 -12.64 -16.68
C THR A 48 11.51 -12.99 -17.46
N ALA A 49 11.11 -14.25 -17.44
CA ALA A 49 9.91 -14.72 -18.13
C ALA A 49 8.64 -14.10 -17.54
N ILE A 50 8.53 -14.03 -16.20
CA ILE A 50 7.41 -13.40 -15.50
C ILE A 50 7.39 -11.89 -15.79
N GLY A 51 8.56 -11.22 -15.74
CA GLY A 51 8.70 -9.82 -16.08
C GLY A 51 8.24 -9.49 -17.51
N GLN A 52 8.48 -10.40 -18.45
CA GLN A 52 8.03 -10.32 -19.84
C GLN A 52 6.58 -10.81 -20.06
N ARG A 53 5.87 -11.22 -19.01
CA ARG A 53 4.50 -11.78 -19.10
C ARG A 53 4.40 -12.98 -20.04
N LYS A 54 5.44 -13.83 -20.11
CA LYS A 54 5.37 -15.08 -20.86
C LYS A 54 4.33 -16.00 -20.26
N SER A 55 3.43 -16.52 -21.08
CA SER A 55 2.41 -17.47 -20.62
C SER A 55 2.99 -18.87 -20.37
N SER A 56 4.16 -19.18 -20.94
CA SER A 56 4.87 -20.43 -20.72
C SER A 56 6.39 -20.28 -20.94
N ILE A 57 7.14 -21.11 -20.25
CA ILE A 57 8.59 -21.26 -20.45
C ILE A 57 8.98 -22.72 -20.11
N GLN A 58 9.86 -23.31 -20.92
CA GLN A 58 10.48 -24.59 -20.62
C GLN A 58 11.92 -24.37 -20.16
N LEU A 59 12.28 -24.94 -19.03
CA LEU A 59 13.62 -24.86 -18.47
C LEU A 59 14.19 -26.26 -18.16
N LYS A 60 15.52 -26.38 -18.25
CA LYS A 60 16.25 -27.55 -17.77
C LYS A 60 16.89 -27.21 -16.43
N PHE A 61 16.75 -28.10 -15.47
CA PHE A 61 17.27 -27.91 -14.12
C PHE A 61 18.03 -29.16 -13.66
N VAL A 62 19.16 -28.95 -13.03
CA VAL A 62 19.95 -30.00 -12.39
C VAL A 62 19.98 -29.68 -10.90
N GLY A 63 19.31 -30.50 -10.10
CA GLY A 63 19.23 -30.34 -8.66
C GLY A 63 20.36 -31.07 -7.92
N SER A 64 20.38 -30.86 -6.60
CA SER A 64 21.38 -31.47 -5.74
C SER A 64 21.25 -32.98 -5.64
N LYS A 65 20.02 -33.47 -5.46
CA LYS A 65 19.67 -34.91 -5.34
C LYS A 65 18.29 -35.18 -5.92
N ASN A 66 18.06 -36.38 -6.43
CA ASN A 66 16.75 -36.78 -6.93
C ASN A 66 15.63 -36.64 -5.89
N ALA A 67 15.92 -37.05 -4.61
CA ALA A 67 14.92 -36.99 -3.53
C ALA A 67 14.43 -35.56 -3.20
N THR A 68 15.27 -34.53 -3.40
CA THR A 68 14.95 -33.11 -3.06
C THR A 68 14.53 -32.30 -4.29
N LEU A 69 14.65 -32.83 -5.49
CA LEU A 69 14.50 -32.10 -6.74
C LEU A 69 13.15 -31.37 -6.88
N LYS A 70 12.06 -32.04 -6.48
CA LYS A 70 10.72 -31.42 -6.54
C LYS A 70 10.60 -30.20 -5.61
N GLN A 71 11.17 -30.29 -4.42
CA GLN A 71 11.17 -29.21 -3.46
C GLN A 71 12.06 -28.06 -3.96
N GLU A 72 13.25 -28.35 -4.47
CA GLU A 72 14.14 -27.34 -5.06
C GLU A 72 13.47 -26.56 -6.20
N ILE A 73 12.75 -27.26 -7.08
CA ILE A 73 11.98 -26.60 -8.17
C ILE A 73 10.92 -25.66 -7.61
N LYS A 74 10.17 -26.14 -6.60
CA LYS A 74 9.14 -25.33 -5.95
C LYS A 74 9.73 -24.09 -5.28
N ASP A 75 10.79 -24.25 -4.52
CA ASP A 75 11.45 -23.17 -3.77
C ASP A 75 11.98 -22.10 -4.74
N VAL A 76 12.61 -22.51 -5.85
CA VAL A 76 13.10 -21.59 -6.87
C VAL A 76 11.96 -20.84 -7.56
N LEU A 77 10.85 -21.52 -7.87
CA LEU A 77 9.67 -20.87 -8.46
C LEU A 77 9.06 -19.82 -7.51
N GLU A 78 8.88 -20.19 -6.24
CA GLU A 78 8.37 -19.27 -5.22
C GLU A 78 9.30 -18.08 -5.01
N ALA A 79 10.62 -18.32 -4.95
CA ALA A 79 11.61 -17.26 -4.85
C ALA A 79 11.59 -16.32 -6.09
N ALA A 80 11.38 -16.87 -7.28
CA ALA A 80 11.26 -16.05 -8.50
C ALA A 80 9.99 -15.18 -8.47
N ILE A 81 8.85 -15.73 -8.09
CA ILE A 81 7.57 -15.01 -8.01
C ILE A 81 7.65 -13.91 -6.93
N ARG A 82 8.31 -14.18 -5.79
CA ARG A 82 8.45 -13.24 -4.66
C ARG A 82 9.64 -12.28 -4.80
N SER A 83 10.36 -12.29 -5.92
CA SER A 83 11.56 -11.45 -6.12
C SER A 83 11.27 -9.94 -6.18
N ASP A 84 10.07 -9.57 -6.55
CA ASP A 84 9.56 -8.18 -6.58
C ASP A 84 8.10 -8.20 -6.16
N ASP A 85 7.71 -7.28 -5.28
CA ASP A 85 6.35 -7.24 -4.75
C ASP A 85 5.30 -7.04 -5.86
N TYR A 86 5.59 -6.18 -6.85
CA TYR A 86 4.66 -5.97 -7.96
C TYR A 86 4.50 -7.23 -8.82
N LEU A 87 5.61 -7.90 -9.15
CA LEU A 87 5.58 -9.15 -9.91
C LEU A 87 4.81 -10.24 -9.20
N HIS A 88 4.97 -10.35 -7.86
CA HIS A 88 4.24 -11.32 -7.05
C HIS A 88 2.72 -11.20 -7.24
N TYR A 89 2.20 -10.00 -7.09
CA TYR A 89 0.74 -9.77 -7.10
C TYR A 89 0.11 -9.66 -8.47
N ILE A 90 0.89 -9.51 -9.54
CA ILE A 90 0.32 -9.58 -10.91
C ILE A 90 0.28 -10.99 -11.47
N VAL A 91 1.00 -11.97 -10.93
CA VAL A 91 0.84 -13.38 -11.29
C VAL A 91 -0.50 -13.87 -10.74
N LYS A 92 -1.45 -14.15 -11.65
CA LYS A 92 -2.80 -14.63 -11.30
C LYS A 92 -2.80 -16.10 -10.93
N THR A 93 -2.20 -16.92 -11.77
CA THR A 93 -2.04 -18.36 -11.53
C THR A 93 -0.73 -18.86 -12.11
N TYR A 94 -0.19 -19.89 -11.51
CA TYR A 94 0.95 -20.62 -12.06
C TYR A 94 0.80 -22.13 -11.86
N LYS A 95 1.42 -22.89 -12.72
CA LYS A 95 1.55 -24.34 -12.63
C LYS A 95 2.81 -24.80 -13.33
N TYR A 96 3.31 -25.94 -12.97
CA TYR A 96 4.41 -26.58 -13.68
C TYR A 96 4.25 -28.09 -13.80
N LYS A 97 4.87 -28.67 -14.84
CA LYS A 97 5.05 -30.10 -15.02
C LYS A 97 6.53 -30.39 -15.18
N ALA A 98 7.03 -31.39 -14.50
CA ALA A 98 8.44 -31.76 -14.53
C ALA A 98 8.61 -33.23 -15.00
N ALA A 99 9.37 -33.43 -16.05
CA ALA A 99 9.87 -34.74 -16.47
C ALA A 99 11.26 -34.94 -15.81
N ILE A 100 11.34 -35.83 -14.84
CA ILE A 100 12.52 -36.05 -14.00
C ILE A 100 13.28 -37.28 -14.49
N LYS A 101 14.63 -37.15 -14.62
CA LYS A 101 15.55 -38.24 -14.91
C LYS A 101 16.79 -38.09 -14.01
N GLY A 102 16.91 -38.98 -13.01
CA GLY A 102 17.97 -38.84 -11.99
C GLY A 102 17.83 -37.53 -11.21
N ASN A 103 18.88 -36.73 -11.18
CA ASN A 103 18.90 -35.41 -10.55
C ASN A 103 18.59 -34.26 -11.54
N SER A 104 18.13 -34.57 -12.74
CA SER A 104 17.81 -33.58 -13.76
C SER A 104 16.32 -33.56 -14.04
N ALA A 105 15.79 -32.40 -14.39
CA ALA A 105 14.40 -32.21 -14.80
C ALA A 105 14.32 -31.31 -16.06
N THR A 106 13.36 -31.64 -16.93
CA THR A 106 12.82 -30.68 -17.92
C THR A 106 11.48 -30.24 -17.40
N ILE A 107 11.28 -28.93 -17.24
CA ILE A 107 10.15 -28.35 -16.54
C ILE A 107 9.41 -27.38 -17.46
N ASP A 108 8.13 -27.61 -17.67
CA ASP A 108 7.23 -26.70 -18.38
C ASP A 108 6.46 -25.87 -17.35
N PHE A 109 6.75 -24.59 -17.27
CA PHE A 109 6.01 -23.63 -16.46
C PHE A 109 4.94 -22.94 -17.28
N SER A 110 3.80 -22.65 -16.67
CA SER A 110 2.70 -21.89 -17.27
C SER A 110 2.20 -20.85 -16.28
N PHE A 111 1.95 -19.64 -16.78
CA PHE A 111 1.52 -18.49 -15.98
C PHE A 111 0.31 -17.81 -16.61
N THR A 112 -0.55 -17.25 -15.77
CA THR A 112 -1.53 -16.24 -16.17
C THR A 112 -1.33 -14.99 -15.32
N TYR A 113 -1.77 -13.84 -15.81
CA TYR A 113 -1.50 -12.56 -15.17
C TYR A 113 -2.77 -11.73 -15.05
N TRP A 114 -2.82 -10.85 -14.03
CA TRP A 114 -3.85 -9.84 -13.90
C TRP A 114 -3.62 -8.65 -14.84
N GLU A 115 -2.36 -8.38 -15.20
CA GLU A 115 -1.97 -7.32 -16.14
C GLU A 115 -1.07 -7.88 -17.25
N SER A 116 -1.31 -7.45 -18.47
CA SER A 116 -0.36 -7.62 -19.58
C SER A 116 0.85 -6.69 -19.42
N LEU A 117 1.90 -6.93 -20.17
CA LEU A 117 3.08 -6.07 -20.20
C LEU A 117 2.73 -4.63 -20.64
N ALA A 118 1.83 -4.49 -21.64
CA ALA A 118 1.37 -3.20 -22.13
C ALA A 118 0.56 -2.43 -21.07
N GLN A 119 -0.30 -3.11 -20.30
CA GLN A 119 -1.05 -2.52 -19.21
C GLN A 119 -0.13 -2.03 -18.09
N THR A 120 0.85 -2.86 -17.66
CA THR A 120 1.85 -2.42 -16.67
C THR A 120 2.66 -1.20 -17.16
N ALA A 121 3.05 -1.17 -18.44
CA ALA A 121 3.75 -0.02 -19.01
C ALA A 121 2.88 1.24 -18.99
N GLU A 122 1.58 1.12 -19.29
CA GLU A 122 0.63 2.22 -19.24
C GLU A 122 0.42 2.72 -17.80
N VAL A 123 0.26 1.83 -16.82
CA VAL A 123 0.21 2.20 -15.39
C VAL A 123 1.44 3.04 -15.04
N ARG A 124 2.64 2.56 -15.33
CA ARG A 124 3.88 3.27 -15.02
C ARG A 124 3.97 4.64 -15.69
N ARG A 125 3.55 4.74 -16.95
CA ARG A 125 3.53 6.00 -17.69
C ARG A 125 2.56 7.01 -17.08
N GLN A 126 1.34 6.59 -16.76
CA GLN A 126 0.34 7.48 -16.15
C GLN A 126 0.74 7.87 -14.73
N VAL A 127 1.22 6.92 -13.92
CA VAL A 127 1.74 7.21 -12.58
C VAL A 127 2.87 8.24 -12.64
N ALA A 128 3.81 8.14 -13.58
CA ALA A 128 4.86 9.15 -13.76
C ALA A 128 4.29 10.55 -14.01
N SER A 129 3.27 10.65 -14.86
CA SER A 129 2.57 11.91 -15.14
C SER A 129 1.85 12.45 -13.91
N ILE A 130 1.18 11.59 -13.15
CA ILE A 130 0.47 11.95 -11.92
C ILE A 130 1.47 12.44 -10.86
N ILE A 131 2.50 11.67 -10.57
CA ILE A 131 3.53 12.01 -9.56
C ILE A 131 4.18 13.35 -9.89
N LYS A 132 4.50 13.61 -11.16
CA LYS A 132 5.05 14.91 -11.59
C LYS A 132 4.13 16.10 -11.28
N ARG A 133 2.80 15.89 -11.23
CA ARG A 133 1.83 16.94 -10.92
C ARG A 133 1.60 17.14 -9.43
N ILE A 134 1.59 16.02 -8.66
CA ILE A 134 1.20 16.06 -7.25
C ILE A 134 2.37 16.12 -6.27
N VAL A 135 3.56 15.66 -6.66
CA VAL A 135 4.78 15.71 -5.84
C VAL A 135 5.65 16.87 -6.29
N THR A 136 5.71 17.91 -5.47
CA THR A 136 6.49 19.12 -5.78
C THR A 136 7.90 19.05 -5.21
N PRO A 137 8.89 19.76 -5.81
CA PRO A 137 10.24 19.87 -5.24
C PRO A 137 10.19 20.37 -3.79
N GLY A 138 11.03 19.78 -2.92
CA GLY A 138 11.10 20.13 -1.50
C GLY A 138 10.10 19.40 -0.59
N MET A 139 9.19 18.57 -1.13
CA MET A 139 8.39 17.65 -0.31
C MET A 139 9.28 16.62 0.36
N ASN A 140 9.10 16.44 1.68
CA ASN A 140 9.68 15.32 2.42
C ASN A 140 8.80 14.07 2.34
N ASP A 141 9.25 12.95 2.90
CA ASP A 141 8.55 11.68 2.81
C ASP A 141 7.15 11.73 3.45
N HIS A 142 6.96 12.45 4.54
CA HIS A 142 5.64 12.66 5.16
C HIS A 142 4.64 13.31 4.18
N GLN A 143 5.08 14.34 3.47
CA GLN A 143 4.24 15.05 2.49
C GLN A 143 3.96 14.18 1.26
N LYS A 144 4.98 13.45 0.77
CA LYS A 144 4.84 12.55 -0.38
C LYS A 144 3.87 11.42 -0.07
N VAL A 145 4.02 10.75 1.09
CA VAL A 145 3.12 9.66 1.51
C VAL A 145 1.68 10.16 1.63
N LYS A 146 1.46 11.32 2.27
CA LYS A 146 0.12 11.90 2.36
C LYS A 146 -0.46 12.21 0.97
N THR A 147 0.33 12.83 0.10
CA THR A 147 -0.13 13.23 -1.22
C THR A 147 -0.50 12.02 -2.09
N VAL A 148 0.30 10.96 -2.06
CA VAL A 148 0.00 9.71 -2.79
C VAL A 148 -1.21 9.01 -2.19
N HIS A 149 -1.28 8.87 -0.88
CA HIS A 149 -2.42 8.28 -0.17
C HIS A 149 -3.73 8.98 -0.55
N ASP A 150 -3.76 10.30 -0.41
CA ASP A 150 -4.96 11.09 -0.69
C ASP A 150 -5.38 10.96 -2.16
N TRP A 151 -4.41 10.92 -3.07
CA TRP A 151 -4.70 10.74 -4.48
C TRP A 151 -5.33 9.36 -4.74
N VAL A 152 -4.76 8.29 -4.20
CA VAL A 152 -5.29 6.92 -4.40
C VAL A 152 -6.71 6.82 -3.86
N VAL A 153 -6.93 7.24 -2.61
CA VAL A 153 -8.25 7.15 -1.95
C VAL A 153 -9.30 8.03 -2.63
N ALA A 154 -8.90 9.22 -3.12
CA ALA A 154 -9.85 10.13 -3.76
C ALA A 154 -10.20 9.79 -5.22
N ASN A 155 -9.44 8.91 -5.86
CA ASN A 155 -9.61 8.62 -7.30
C ASN A 155 -10.00 7.17 -7.61
N LEU A 156 -10.03 6.28 -6.60
CA LEU A 156 -10.46 4.91 -6.75
C LEU A 156 -11.79 4.68 -6.02
N ALA A 157 -12.54 3.68 -6.49
CA ALA A 157 -13.68 3.11 -5.79
C ALA A 157 -13.49 1.61 -5.59
N TYR A 158 -13.94 1.07 -4.45
CA TYR A 158 -13.81 -0.36 -4.18
C TYR A 158 -14.74 -1.19 -5.07
N ASP A 159 -14.19 -2.15 -5.82
CA ASP A 159 -14.99 -3.06 -6.65
C ASP A 159 -15.69 -4.12 -5.79
N THR A 160 -16.95 -3.86 -5.46
CA THR A 160 -17.80 -4.79 -4.68
C THR A 160 -18.16 -6.07 -5.43
N ARG A 161 -17.97 -6.14 -6.74
CA ARG A 161 -18.17 -7.35 -7.56
C ARG A 161 -16.97 -8.29 -7.51
N LEU A 162 -15.81 -7.80 -7.00
CA LEU A 162 -14.57 -8.55 -6.80
C LEU A 162 -13.99 -9.12 -8.10
N VAL A 163 -14.04 -8.37 -9.20
CA VAL A 163 -13.55 -8.81 -10.53
C VAL A 163 -12.30 -8.07 -10.99
N SER A 164 -12.08 -6.84 -10.54
CA SER A 164 -10.95 -5.97 -10.89
C SER A 164 -9.83 -6.09 -9.87
N HIS A 165 -8.67 -6.61 -10.28
CA HIS A 165 -7.60 -6.98 -9.34
C HIS A 165 -6.28 -6.27 -9.57
N SER A 166 -6.17 -5.45 -10.61
CA SER A 166 -4.91 -4.86 -11.04
C SER A 166 -4.83 -3.36 -10.74
N ALA A 167 -3.60 -2.83 -10.74
CA ALA A 167 -3.40 -1.39 -10.72
C ALA A 167 -3.94 -0.73 -12.00
N PHE A 168 -3.93 -1.44 -13.12
CA PHE A 168 -4.49 -0.97 -14.38
C PHE A 168 -6.00 -0.75 -14.26
N ASP A 169 -6.74 -1.73 -13.71
CA ASP A 169 -8.19 -1.60 -13.49
C ASP A 169 -8.49 -0.37 -12.61
N GLY A 170 -7.77 -0.23 -11.48
CA GLY A 170 -7.94 0.93 -10.60
C GLY A 170 -7.65 2.26 -11.30
N LEU A 171 -6.54 2.34 -12.02
CA LEU A 171 -6.08 3.60 -12.62
C LEU A 171 -6.90 4.02 -13.86
N ILE A 172 -7.35 3.06 -14.67
CA ILE A 172 -8.03 3.31 -15.95
C ILE A 172 -9.55 3.28 -15.78
N ASP A 173 -10.06 2.29 -15.04
CA ASP A 173 -11.50 2.10 -14.87
C ASP A 173 -12.03 2.73 -13.57
N GLY A 174 -11.12 3.25 -12.73
CA GLY A 174 -11.43 3.92 -11.46
C GLY A 174 -11.89 2.97 -10.36
N SER A 175 -11.84 1.65 -10.54
CA SER A 175 -12.35 0.69 -9.55
C SER A 175 -11.51 -0.58 -9.50
N THR A 176 -11.19 -1.04 -8.29
CA THR A 176 -10.43 -2.28 -8.07
C THR A 176 -10.63 -2.82 -6.65
N VAL A 177 -10.16 -4.03 -6.36
CA VAL A 177 -10.13 -4.60 -4.99
C VAL A 177 -8.81 -4.23 -4.28
N CYS A 178 -8.65 -4.66 -3.03
CA CYS A 178 -7.47 -4.39 -2.19
C CYS A 178 -6.13 -4.62 -2.89
N GLN A 179 -6.02 -5.67 -3.71
CA GLN A 179 -4.81 -5.97 -4.48
C GLN A 179 -4.46 -4.84 -5.46
N GLY A 180 -5.43 -4.30 -6.21
CA GLY A 180 -5.18 -3.20 -7.14
C GLY A 180 -4.87 -1.89 -6.42
N TYR A 181 -5.52 -1.59 -5.27
CA TYR A 181 -5.14 -0.49 -4.39
C TYR A 181 -3.68 -0.59 -3.95
N ALA A 182 -3.28 -1.75 -3.44
CA ALA A 182 -1.91 -1.97 -2.96
C ALA A 182 -0.87 -1.88 -4.09
N LEU A 183 -1.16 -2.42 -5.27
CA LEU A 183 -0.30 -2.33 -6.45
C LEU A 183 -0.14 -0.88 -6.94
N LEU A 184 -1.22 -0.12 -7.02
CA LEU A 184 -1.17 1.27 -7.47
C LEU A 184 -0.44 2.15 -6.43
N THR A 185 -0.75 1.98 -5.15
CA THR A 185 -0.04 2.66 -4.06
C THR A 185 1.46 2.35 -4.11
N TYR A 186 1.83 1.08 -4.31
CA TYR A 186 3.23 0.67 -4.45
C TYR A 186 3.94 1.38 -5.60
N GLU A 187 3.36 1.37 -6.80
CA GLU A 187 3.97 2.00 -7.98
C GLU A 187 4.08 3.53 -7.79
N MET A 188 3.06 4.18 -7.23
CA MET A 188 3.07 5.62 -6.95
C MET A 188 4.11 6.00 -5.89
N MET A 189 4.20 5.26 -4.78
CA MET A 189 5.21 5.48 -3.73
C MET A 189 6.61 5.31 -4.27
N LYS A 190 6.85 4.23 -5.03
CA LYS A 190 8.14 3.94 -5.67
C LYS A 190 8.59 5.08 -6.58
N GLN A 191 7.69 5.61 -7.41
CA GLN A 191 8.00 6.74 -8.31
C GLN A 191 8.13 8.07 -7.56
N ALA A 192 7.47 8.24 -6.41
CA ALA A 192 7.69 9.37 -5.51
C ALA A 192 9.02 9.29 -4.74
N GLY A 193 9.75 8.16 -4.86
CA GLY A 193 11.01 7.92 -4.13
C GLY A 193 10.81 7.56 -2.67
N VAL A 194 9.65 7.01 -2.30
CA VAL A 194 9.34 6.50 -0.96
C VAL A 194 9.52 4.98 -0.95
N PRO A 195 10.37 4.41 -0.07
CA PRO A 195 10.48 2.96 0.05
C PRO A 195 9.16 2.34 0.51
N VAL A 196 8.72 1.31 -0.19
CA VAL A 196 7.40 0.69 0.00
C VAL A 196 7.49 -0.82 -0.19
N ARG A 197 6.66 -1.56 0.54
CA ARG A 197 6.43 -3.00 0.39
C ARG A 197 4.92 -3.25 0.24
N ILE A 198 4.57 -4.39 -0.33
CA ILE A 198 3.20 -4.89 -0.30
C ILE A 198 3.13 -5.99 0.76
N ALA A 199 2.15 -5.91 1.64
CA ALA A 199 1.84 -6.92 2.64
C ALA A 199 0.58 -7.69 2.28
N GLU A 200 0.56 -8.97 2.63
CA GLU A 200 -0.61 -9.84 2.49
C GLU A 200 -0.93 -10.54 3.82
N GLY A 201 -2.20 -10.86 3.97
CA GLY A 201 -2.68 -11.55 5.15
C GLY A 201 -4.20 -11.62 5.17
N THR A 202 -4.79 -11.35 6.31
CA THR A 202 -6.25 -11.25 6.43
C THR A 202 -6.63 -9.96 7.15
N SER A 203 -7.75 -9.36 6.74
CA SER A 203 -8.44 -8.33 7.51
C SER A 203 -9.88 -8.78 7.79
N ARG A 204 -10.28 -8.74 9.06
CA ARG A 204 -11.60 -9.23 9.52
C ARG A 204 -11.94 -10.64 9.00
N GLY A 205 -10.91 -11.50 8.95
CA GLY A 205 -11.04 -12.91 8.53
C GLY A 205 -11.13 -13.14 7.02
N ARG A 206 -10.97 -12.12 6.18
CA ARG A 206 -10.91 -12.24 4.72
C ARG A 206 -9.50 -11.97 4.21
N ALA A 207 -9.09 -12.64 3.13
CA ALA A 207 -7.82 -12.36 2.47
C ALA A 207 -7.73 -10.87 2.11
N HIS A 208 -6.60 -10.25 2.41
CA HIS A 208 -6.40 -8.82 2.25
C HIS A 208 -4.94 -8.48 1.92
N THR A 209 -4.77 -7.37 1.20
CA THR A 209 -3.48 -6.87 0.75
C THR A 209 -3.41 -5.36 1.00
N TRP A 210 -2.29 -4.89 1.57
CA TRP A 210 -2.05 -3.48 1.89
C TRP A 210 -0.58 -3.12 1.72
N ASN A 211 -0.15 -1.96 2.17
CA ASN A 211 1.24 -1.53 2.02
C ASN A 211 1.94 -1.31 3.37
N LEU A 212 3.28 -1.41 3.35
CA LEU A 212 4.14 -0.77 4.33
C LEU A 212 4.95 0.32 3.62
N VAL A 213 5.04 1.49 4.23
CA VAL A 213 5.83 2.63 3.73
C VAL A 213 6.91 3.01 4.74
N ARG A 214 8.06 3.47 4.25
CA ARG A 214 9.16 3.88 5.11
C ARG A 214 9.34 5.40 5.07
N ILE A 215 9.17 6.05 6.21
CA ILE A 215 9.29 7.50 6.41
C ILE A 215 10.40 7.74 7.43
N ASP A 216 11.38 8.58 7.11
CA ASP A 216 12.52 8.89 7.97
C ASP A 216 13.17 7.65 8.61
N GLY A 217 13.30 6.56 7.82
CA GLY A 217 13.90 5.31 8.26
C GLY A 217 12.99 4.39 9.07
N LYS A 218 11.75 4.77 9.40
CA LYS A 218 10.77 3.99 10.15
C LYS A 218 9.69 3.44 9.23
N TRP A 219 9.26 2.19 9.46
CA TRP A 219 8.20 1.56 8.69
C TRP A 219 6.84 1.78 9.35
N TYR A 220 5.79 1.87 8.52
CA TYR A 220 4.40 2.07 8.94
C TYR A 220 3.47 1.30 8.00
N HIS A 221 2.40 0.74 8.53
CA HIS A 221 1.33 0.17 7.72
C HIS A 221 0.45 1.28 7.13
N LEU A 222 0.15 1.16 5.86
CA LEU A 222 -0.72 2.06 5.10
C LEU A 222 -1.73 1.24 4.31
N ASP A 223 -3.00 1.33 4.67
CA ASP A 223 -4.07 0.65 3.96
C ASP A 223 -4.99 1.65 3.28
N THR A 224 -4.74 1.88 2.00
CA THR A 224 -5.55 2.80 1.20
C THR A 224 -6.93 2.25 0.89
N THR A 225 -7.11 0.92 0.89
CA THR A 225 -8.42 0.29 0.71
C THR A 225 -9.36 0.59 1.87
N TRP A 226 -8.90 0.40 3.12
CA TRP A 226 -9.70 0.67 4.31
C TRP A 226 -9.85 2.16 4.63
N ASN A 227 -9.06 3.02 3.99
CA ASN A 227 -9.22 4.48 4.07
C ASN A 227 -10.19 5.02 3.01
N ASP A 228 -10.66 4.18 2.09
CA ASP A 228 -11.67 4.52 1.10
C ASP A 228 -13.06 4.11 1.60
N PRO A 229 -14.02 5.03 1.74
CA PRO A 229 -15.35 4.71 2.25
C PRO A 229 -16.16 3.84 1.29
N VAL A 230 -16.87 2.83 1.85
CA VAL A 230 -17.83 2.04 1.09
C VAL A 230 -19.22 2.24 1.69
N PRO A 231 -20.24 2.72 0.96
CA PRO A 231 -20.20 3.08 -0.47
C PRO A 231 -19.25 4.27 -0.74
N ASP A 232 -18.72 4.30 -1.94
CA ASP A 232 -17.81 5.37 -2.38
C ASP A 232 -18.42 6.76 -2.16
N ALA A 233 -17.58 7.67 -1.66
CA ALA A 233 -17.93 9.07 -1.46
C ALA A 233 -16.86 9.93 -2.12
N VAL A 234 -17.10 10.31 -3.36
CA VAL A 234 -16.16 11.02 -4.24
C VAL A 234 -15.39 12.11 -3.50
N GLY A 235 -14.06 12.00 -3.51
CA GLY A 235 -13.14 12.96 -2.89
C GLY A 235 -13.06 12.89 -1.37
N LYS A 236 -13.79 11.99 -0.69
CA LYS A 236 -13.69 11.79 0.76
C LYS A 236 -12.51 10.88 1.08
N VAL A 237 -11.55 11.40 1.83
CA VAL A 237 -10.36 10.68 2.27
C VAL A 237 -10.42 10.43 3.77
N GLN A 238 -10.31 9.16 4.17
CA GLN A 238 -10.21 8.76 5.58
C GLN A 238 -8.76 8.45 5.94
N TYR A 239 -8.44 8.53 7.24
CA TYR A 239 -7.09 8.31 7.77
C TYR A 239 -7.04 7.24 8.86
N GLY A 240 -8.08 6.45 9.04
CA GLY A 240 -8.15 5.40 10.06
C GLY A 240 -7.01 4.40 9.97
N TYR A 241 -6.60 4.05 8.75
CA TYR A 241 -5.52 3.09 8.47
C TYR A 241 -4.27 3.74 7.87
N TYR A 242 -4.03 5.00 8.22
CA TYR A 242 -2.90 5.77 7.72
C TYR A 242 -1.72 5.70 8.68
N ASN A 243 -0.60 5.10 8.27
CA ASN A 243 0.67 5.02 8.99
C ASN A 243 0.56 4.43 10.41
N LEU A 244 0.01 3.22 10.50
CA LEU A 244 -0.18 2.49 11.74
C LEU A 244 1.06 1.68 12.15
N THR A 245 1.21 1.46 13.46
CA THR A 245 2.12 0.45 14.01
C THR A 245 1.56 -0.97 13.85
N ASP A 246 2.43 -1.99 13.99
CA ASP A 246 2.01 -3.40 14.08
C ASP A 246 0.91 -3.60 15.13
N ALA A 247 1.06 -2.99 16.31
CA ALA A 247 0.10 -3.13 17.41
C ALA A 247 -1.27 -2.51 17.06
N GLN A 248 -1.28 -1.34 16.41
CA GLN A 248 -2.50 -0.65 16.03
C GLN A 248 -3.27 -1.41 14.95
N ILE A 249 -2.60 -1.87 13.88
CA ILE A 249 -3.30 -2.52 12.77
C ILE A 249 -3.69 -3.97 13.09
N ARG A 250 -3.02 -4.66 14.04
CA ARG A 250 -3.35 -6.04 14.45
C ARG A 250 -4.72 -6.19 15.12
N VAL A 251 -5.42 -5.11 15.42
CA VAL A 251 -6.79 -5.16 15.92
C VAL A 251 -7.69 -5.93 14.95
N ASP A 252 -7.48 -5.79 13.65
CA ASP A 252 -8.29 -6.44 12.62
C ASP A 252 -7.50 -7.03 11.44
N HIS A 253 -6.19 -6.77 11.35
CA HIS A 253 -5.28 -7.35 10.35
C HIS A 253 -4.40 -8.43 10.97
N LYS A 254 -4.12 -9.48 10.20
CA LYS A 254 -3.24 -10.58 10.61
C LYS A 254 -2.33 -10.98 9.45
N TRP A 255 -1.06 -11.18 9.75
CA TRP A 255 -0.05 -11.73 8.84
C TRP A 255 0.90 -12.63 9.62
N SER A 256 1.67 -13.48 8.92
CA SER A 256 2.63 -14.38 9.55
C SER A 256 3.94 -13.65 9.86
N ALA A 257 4.56 -13.99 10.99
CA ALA A 257 5.91 -13.53 11.30
C ALA A 257 6.96 -14.06 10.29
N SER A 258 6.67 -15.22 9.64
CA SER A 258 7.53 -15.79 8.60
C SER A 258 7.53 -15.01 7.28
N ASP A 259 6.60 -14.06 7.08
CA ASP A 259 6.50 -13.28 5.84
C ASP A 259 7.63 -12.25 5.69
N GLY A 260 8.41 -12.01 6.77
CA GLY A 260 9.61 -11.19 6.73
C GLY A 260 9.35 -9.70 6.49
N TYR A 261 8.17 -9.21 6.83
CA TYR A 261 7.88 -7.77 6.76
C TYR A 261 8.64 -6.99 7.83
N PRO A 262 9.12 -5.78 7.51
CA PRO A 262 9.78 -4.94 8.48
C PRO A 262 8.83 -4.53 9.60
N ALA A 263 9.32 -4.49 10.84
CA ALA A 263 8.53 -4.11 12.01
C ALA A 263 8.14 -2.62 11.98
N ALA A 264 6.88 -2.33 12.24
CA ALA A 264 6.32 -0.99 12.39
C ALA A 264 6.01 -0.72 13.88
N SER A 265 7.02 -0.26 14.62
CA SER A 265 6.94 -0.12 16.08
C SER A 265 6.84 1.34 16.57
N THR A 266 7.03 2.32 15.69
CA THR A 266 7.05 3.73 16.07
C THR A 266 5.67 4.35 15.89
N ASP A 267 5.11 4.96 16.94
CA ASP A 267 3.83 5.68 16.84
C ASP A 267 3.97 6.92 15.95
N TYR A 268 3.21 6.93 14.85
CA TYR A 268 3.28 8.00 13.86
C TYR A 268 2.65 9.31 14.38
N GLY A 269 1.65 9.23 15.23
CA GLY A 269 1.04 10.40 15.84
C GLY A 269 2.01 11.15 16.71
N GLN A 270 2.79 10.43 17.53
CA GLN A 270 3.85 11.04 18.34
C GLN A 270 4.89 11.72 17.46
N VAL A 271 5.35 11.07 16.39
CA VAL A 271 6.31 11.65 15.43
C VAL A 271 5.78 12.96 14.83
N VAL A 272 4.53 12.95 14.35
CA VAL A 272 3.90 14.13 13.73
C VAL A 272 3.68 15.25 14.76
N SER A 273 3.28 14.90 16.00
CA SER A 273 3.14 15.86 17.10
C SER A 273 4.48 16.56 17.42
N ASP A 274 5.56 15.78 17.53
CA ASP A 274 6.89 16.32 17.83
C ASP A 274 7.40 17.23 16.71
N LEU A 275 7.17 16.84 15.44
CA LEU A 275 7.49 17.66 14.27
C LEU A 275 6.67 18.97 14.23
N ALA A 276 5.42 18.93 14.65
CA ALA A 276 4.57 20.10 14.75
C ALA A 276 5.07 21.07 15.83
N LYS A 277 5.48 20.54 17.00
CA LYS A 277 6.04 21.30 18.13
C LYS A 277 7.41 21.88 17.83
N LYS A 278 8.25 21.16 17.10
CA LYS A 278 9.58 21.63 16.66
C LYS A 278 9.51 22.93 15.85
N GLY A 279 8.38 23.19 15.20
CA GLY A 279 8.18 24.42 14.43
C GLY A 279 8.76 24.34 13.02
N GLY A 280 9.03 25.50 12.42
CA GLY A 280 9.55 25.64 11.06
C GLY A 280 8.45 25.67 10.00
N SER A 281 8.85 25.78 8.73
CA SER A 281 7.94 26.01 7.59
C SER A 281 6.90 24.90 7.37
N LYS A 282 7.13 23.69 7.88
CA LYS A 282 6.23 22.54 7.74
C LYS A 282 5.37 22.26 8.98
N ALA A 283 5.50 23.04 10.05
CA ALA A 283 4.74 22.82 11.30
C ALA A 283 3.21 22.84 11.08
N GLY A 284 2.73 23.74 10.21
CA GLY A 284 1.31 23.79 9.82
C GLY A 284 0.81 22.49 9.18
N PHE A 285 1.60 21.92 8.27
CA PHE A 285 1.31 20.63 7.67
C PHE A 285 1.19 19.51 8.71
N TYR A 286 2.11 19.45 9.67
CA TYR A 286 2.09 18.40 10.68
C TYR A 286 0.90 18.55 11.64
N ARG A 287 0.53 19.77 12.06
CA ARG A 287 -0.68 20.01 12.87
C ARG A 287 -1.95 19.56 12.12
N GLN A 288 -2.07 19.93 10.85
CA GLN A 288 -3.20 19.49 10.03
C GLN A 288 -3.26 17.96 9.88
N LEU A 289 -2.13 17.33 9.60
CA LEU A 289 -2.05 15.88 9.46
C LEU A 289 -2.42 15.15 10.75
N HIS A 290 -1.92 15.64 11.91
CA HIS A 290 -2.26 15.12 13.23
C HIS A 290 -3.78 15.16 13.49
N GLY A 291 -4.43 16.27 13.17
CA GLY A 291 -5.89 16.40 13.26
C GLY A 291 -6.63 15.43 12.32
N LEU A 292 -6.21 15.36 11.05
CA LEU A 292 -6.83 14.45 10.06
C LEU A 292 -6.73 12.97 10.49
N MET A 293 -5.63 12.58 11.11
CA MET A 293 -5.46 11.23 11.66
C MET A 293 -6.30 10.95 12.90
N GLY A 294 -6.99 11.94 13.44
CA GLY A 294 -7.91 11.77 14.57
C GLY A 294 -7.22 11.61 15.93
N TYR A 295 -5.97 12.03 16.09
CA TYR A 295 -5.26 11.93 17.38
C TYR A 295 -5.85 12.83 18.48
N ALA A 296 -6.63 13.86 18.12
CA ALA A 296 -7.38 14.67 19.10
C ALA A 296 -8.33 13.80 19.95
N TYR A 297 -8.87 12.72 19.39
CA TYR A 297 -9.77 11.83 20.12
C TYR A 297 -9.09 10.94 21.18
N LEU A 298 -7.78 11.09 21.40
CA LEU A 298 -7.08 10.50 22.54
C LEU A 298 -7.23 11.36 23.83
N GLU A 299 -7.57 12.63 23.68
CA GLU A 299 -7.77 13.55 24.79
C GLU A 299 -9.03 13.16 25.60
N ASP A 300 -9.00 13.44 26.92
CA ASP A 300 -10.07 13.03 27.84
C ASP A 300 -11.43 13.61 27.45
N GLU A 301 -11.46 14.84 26.94
CA GLU A 301 -12.70 15.53 26.52
C GLU A 301 -13.47 14.79 25.43
N TYR A 302 -12.77 13.97 24.59
CA TYR A 302 -13.39 13.16 23.53
C TYR A 302 -13.58 11.69 23.93
N THR A 303 -13.20 11.31 25.16
CA THR A 303 -13.15 9.92 25.58
C THR A 303 -14.30 9.58 26.52
N ALA A 304 -14.95 8.44 26.31
CA ALA A 304 -15.88 7.83 27.26
C ALA A 304 -15.61 6.33 27.41
N SER A 305 -15.74 5.80 28.62
CA SER A 305 -15.48 4.40 28.96
C SER A 305 -16.71 3.68 29.55
N ASN A 306 -17.77 4.42 29.80
CA ASN A 306 -19.00 3.89 30.41
C ASN A 306 -20.21 4.77 30.06
N VAL A 307 -21.41 4.26 30.42
CA VAL A 307 -22.69 4.91 30.14
C VAL A 307 -22.78 6.30 30.77
N SER A 308 -22.28 6.50 31.99
CA SER A 308 -22.36 7.79 32.70
C SER A 308 -21.59 8.88 31.96
N GLU A 309 -20.32 8.60 31.59
CA GLU A 309 -19.47 9.53 30.86
C GLU A 309 -20.08 9.85 29.48
N LEU A 310 -20.59 8.84 28.77
CA LEU A 310 -21.25 9.04 27.46
C LEU A 310 -22.53 9.88 27.62
N THR A 311 -23.32 9.67 28.67
CA THR A 311 -24.52 10.48 28.97
C THR A 311 -24.14 11.94 29.22
N GLU A 312 -23.10 12.18 29.99
CA GLU A 312 -22.61 13.52 30.30
C GLU A 312 -22.16 14.27 29.06
N GLN A 313 -21.41 13.63 28.18
CA GLN A 313 -20.96 14.24 26.92
C GLN A 313 -22.14 14.55 25.99
N ILE A 314 -23.13 13.65 25.87
CA ILE A 314 -24.34 13.89 25.06
C ILE A 314 -25.14 15.06 25.64
N ARG A 315 -25.29 15.12 26.96
CA ARG A 315 -26.02 16.20 27.64
C ARG A 315 -25.29 17.54 27.45
N ALA A 316 -23.98 17.59 27.70
CA ALA A 316 -23.19 18.80 27.54
C ALA A 316 -23.28 19.37 26.10
N ALA A 317 -23.17 18.51 25.10
CA ALA A 317 -23.34 18.93 23.71
C ALA A 317 -24.76 19.47 23.42
N ALA A 318 -25.80 18.82 23.97
CA ALA A 318 -27.19 19.27 23.82
C ALA A 318 -27.39 20.64 24.51
N ASP A 319 -26.89 20.82 25.74
CA ASP A 319 -27.01 22.06 26.53
C ASP A 319 -26.23 23.22 25.88
N ASN A 320 -25.08 22.94 25.27
CA ASN A 320 -24.30 23.90 24.49
C ASN A 320 -24.89 24.26 23.14
N GLY A 321 -25.99 23.63 22.74
CA GLY A 321 -26.61 23.91 21.46
C GLY A 321 -25.95 23.24 20.26
N GLU A 322 -25.05 22.30 20.48
CA GLU A 322 -24.37 21.56 19.42
C GLU A 322 -25.34 20.61 18.70
N SER A 323 -25.14 20.45 17.39
CA SER A 323 -25.93 19.53 16.56
C SER A 323 -25.25 18.18 16.37
N ALA A 324 -23.97 18.05 16.75
CA ALA A 324 -23.19 16.84 16.61
C ALA A 324 -22.02 16.81 17.61
N LEU A 325 -21.62 15.60 18.01
CA LEU A 325 -20.42 15.35 18.79
C LEU A 325 -19.71 14.09 18.31
N VAL A 326 -18.43 13.96 18.64
CA VAL A 326 -17.62 12.78 18.35
C VAL A 326 -17.01 12.28 19.65
N VAL A 327 -17.18 11.00 19.94
CA VAL A 327 -16.70 10.35 21.17
C VAL A 327 -15.89 9.11 20.82
N ARG A 328 -14.68 8.99 21.36
CA ARG A 328 -13.94 7.73 21.39
C ARG A 328 -14.47 6.89 22.56
N TYR A 329 -15.10 5.77 22.24
CA TYR A 329 -15.64 4.86 23.25
C TYR A 329 -14.71 3.67 23.45
N THR A 330 -14.12 3.53 24.65
CA THR A 330 -13.05 2.55 24.92
C THR A 330 -13.51 1.11 25.10
N LYS A 331 -14.84 0.89 25.20
CA LYS A 331 -15.46 -0.45 25.29
C LYS A 331 -16.27 -0.76 24.04
N GLY A 332 -15.62 -0.84 22.91
CA GLY A 332 -16.27 -0.97 21.60
C GLY A 332 -17.26 -2.13 21.48
N ALA A 333 -17.06 -3.23 22.23
CA ALA A 333 -17.99 -4.36 22.21
C ALA A 333 -19.39 -4.03 22.73
N THR A 334 -19.50 -3.04 23.63
CA THR A 334 -20.79 -2.67 24.27
C THR A 334 -21.33 -1.32 23.78
N VAL A 335 -20.61 -0.62 22.92
CA VAL A 335 -20.90 0.77 22.52
C VAL A 335 -22.34 1.01 22.11
N THR A 336 -22.94 0.13 21.31
CA THR A 336 -24.33 0.29 20.81
C THR A 336 -25.35 0.16 21.94
N SER A 337 -25.16 -0.79 22.85
CA SER A 337 -26.05 -0.98 24.00
C SER A 337 -25.91 0.17 25.01
N ASP A 338 -24.68 0.64 25.19
CA ASP A 338 -24.37 1.70 26.14
C ASP A 338 -24.83 3.07 25.61
N LEU A 339 -24.70 3.31 24.30
CA LEU A 339 -25.28 4.50 23.65
C LEU A 339 -26.80 4.59 23.84
N LYS A 340 -27.50 3.46 23.68
CA LYS A 340 -28.96 3.42 23.89
C LYS A 340 -29.32 3.77 25.33
N LYS A 341 -28.58 3.26 26.32
CA LYS A 341 -28.77 3.61 27.74
C LYS A 341 -28.47 5.07 28.02
N ALA A 342 -27.35 5.57 27.50
CA ALA A 342 -26.92 6.94 27.65
C ALA A 342 -27.93 7.93 27.06
N PHE A 343 -28.46 7.65 25.89
CA PHE A 343 -29.49 8.46 25.24
C PHE A 343 -30.77 8.50 26.07
N ASN A 344 -31.21 7.37 26.58
CA ASN A 344 -32.46 7.30 27.43
C ASN A 344 -32.29 8.03 28.77
N ALA A 345 -31.08 8.22 29.24
CA ALA A 345 -30.76 8.89 30.50
C ALA A 345 -30.59 10.42 30.40
N GLN A 346 -30.52 10.95 29.17
CA GLN A 346 -30.41 12.38 28.91
C GLN A 346 -31.73 13.01 28.47
N SER A 347 -31.92 14.32 28.63
CA SER A 347 -33.15 15.04 28.32
C SER A 347 -33.00 16.12 27.24
N GLY A 348 -31.78 16.31 26.67
CA GLY A 348 -31.47 17.44 25.80
C GLY A 348 -31.72 17.25 24.30
N ALA A 349 -31.97 16.01 23.84
CA ALA A 349 -32.24 15.70 22.44
C ALA A 349 -33.45 14.76 22.31
N SER A 350 -34.30 15.00 21.31
CA SER A 350 -35.48 14.18 21.04
C SER A 350 -35.16 12.90 20.27
N ARG A 351 -34.13 12.93 19.43
CA ARG A 351 -33.62 11.81 18.61
C ARG A 351 -32.14 11.95 18.38
N ILE A 352 -31.46 10.82 18.22
CA ILE A 352 -30.08 10.79 17.72
C ILE A 352 -29.99 9.91 16.48
N SER A 353 -29.05 10.26 15.59
CA SER A 353 -28.49 9.37 14.58
C SER A 353 -26.97 9.24 14.81
N TYR A 354 -26.40 8.10 14.47
CA TYR A 354 -24.97 7.89 14.72
C TYR A 354 -24.33 7.01 13.65
N THR A 355 -23.00 7.18 13.51
CA THR A 355 -22.12 6.25 12.81
C THR A 355 -21.08 5.72 13.79
N LEU A 356 -20.61 4.51 13.53
CA LEU A 356 -19.62 3.82 14.34
C LEU A 356 -18.46 3.41 13.44
N GLU A 357 -17.25 3.85 13.80
CA GLU A 357 -16.02 3.57 13.08
C GLU A 357 -15.01 2.90 14.04
N ASP A 358 -14.13 2.03 13.51
CA ASP A 358 -13.02 1.50 14.30
C ASP A 358 -12.01 2.61 14.57
N TYR A 359 -11.56 2.73 15.83
CA TYR A 359 -10.51 3.68 16.19
C TYR A 359 -9.18 2.97 16.32
N THR A 360 -8.33 3.13 15.30
CA THR A 360 -7.09 2.35 15.11
C THR A 360 -5.85 3.00 15.74
N ARG A 361 -5.99 4.16 16.42
CA ARG A 361 -4.84 4.85 17.05
C ARG A 361 -4.45 4.25 18.40
N THR A 362 -5.24 3.32 18.92
CA THR A 362 -4.91 2.49 20.07
C THR A 362 -4.87 1.02 19.65
N PRO A 363 -4.15 0.16 20.37
CA PRO A 363 -4.18 -1.29 20.13
C PRO A 363 -5.41 -1.97 20.75
N ALA A 364 -6.36 -1.19 21.29
CA ALA A 364 -7.61 -1.64 21.89
C ALA A 364 -8.74 -1.64 20.86
N ASN A 365 -9.85 -2.32 21.20
CA ASN A 365 -11.07 -2.30 20.37
C ASN A 365 -11.92 -1.05 20.64
N ASP A 366 -11.27 0.13 20.55
CA ASP A 366 -11.96 1.41 20.71
C ASP A 366 -12.82 1.70 19.47
N LYS A 367 -13.89 2.44 19.67
CA LYS A 367 -14.75 2.89 18.57
C LYS A 367 -14.85 4.42 18.58
N LEU A 368 -14.88 5.00 17.39
CA LEU A 368 -15.22 6.39 17.20
C LEU A 368 -16.71 6.48 16.89
N LEU A 369 -17.44 7.09 17.82
CA LEU A 369 -18.88 7.26 17.77
C LEU A 369 -19.19 8.71 17.36
N ARG A 370 -19.73 8.90 16.16
CA ARG A 370 -20.17 10.22 15.67
C ARG A 370 -21.68 10.30 15.85
N ILE A 371 -22.12 11.22 16.68
CA ILE A 371 -23.54 11.38 17.04
C ILE A 371 -24.04 12.69 16.45
N THR A 372 -25.19 12.65 15.79
CA THR A 372 -25.97 13.82 15.41
C THR A 372 -27.16 13.93 16.32
N LEU A 373 -27.35 15.12 16.94
CA LEU A 373 -28.44 15.43 17.85
C LEU A 373 -29.58 16.10 17.08
N HIS A 374 -30.78 15.58 17.22
CA HIS A 374 -32.00 16.18 16.69
C HIS A 374 -32.84 16.72 17.87
N ARG A 375 -33.27 17.95 17.75
CA ARG A 375 -34.11 18.67 18.74
C ARG A 375 -35.57 18.59 18.42
#